data_917f0d37032fc2f5a0b5716d40e5f69e
#
_entry.id   917f0d37032fc2f5a0b5716d40e5f69e
#
_cell.length_a   1.000
_cell.length_b   1.000
_cell.length_c   1.000
_cell.angle_alpha   90.00
_cell.angle_beta   90.00
_cell.angle_gamma   90.00
#
_symmetry.space_group_name_H-M   'P 1'
#
loop_
_entity.id
_entity.type
_entity.pdbx_description
1 polymer ?
#
loop_
_entity_poly.entity_id
_entity_poly.type
_entity_poly.pdbx_seq_one_letter_code
_entity_poly.pdbx_strand_id
1 'polypeptide(L)'
;MHVRVAPEALARRLRAGLLAFCVLAATCGSRPADVTVAWTIEPMPPAAAATTTVRVTLASSQGTPVTGAKLRLDAHMTHPGMAPVTSEVIELAGGAYQSRIRLSMPGDWVFVVTGELPDGHRLTKELQVPAVRSAETPGTGR
;
A
#
# COMPACT_ATOMS: atom_id res chain seq x y z
N MET A 1 -27.63 72.49 -47.66
CA MET A 1 -26.32 71.96 -47.22
C MET A 1 -26.59 70.87 -46.17
N HIS A 2 -26.60 69.60 -46.61
CA HIS A 2 -27.03 68.48 -45.76
C HIS A 2 -25.79 67.77 -45.25
N VAL A 3 -25.60 67.79 -43.95
CA VAL A 3 -24.55 66.98 -43.29
C VAL A 3 -25.20 65.71 -42.78
N ARG A 4 -24.85 64.56 -43.38
CA ARG A 4 -25.23 63.23 -42.91
C ARG A 4 -24.21 62.81 -41.86
N VAL A 5 -24.65 62.61 -40.63
CA VAL A 5 -23.87 61.93 -39.59
C VAL A 5 -24.23 60.47 -39.58
N ALA A 6 -23.26 59.62 -39.83
CA ALA A 6 -23.38 58.18 -39.80
C ALA A 6 -23.37 57.62 -38.37
N PRO A 7 -24.23 56.67 -37.98
CA PRO A 7 -24.22 56.00 -36.69
C PRO A 7 -23.49 54.67 -36.81
N GLU A 8 -22.16 54.65 -36.76
CA GLU A 8 -21.38 53.41 -36.87
C GLU A 8 -20.38 53.21 -35.68
N ALA A 9 -20.71 53.63 -34.49
CA ALA A 9 -19.72 53.55 -33.39
C ALA A 9 -20.23 52.88 -32.11
N LEU A 10 -21.37 52.21 -32.07
CA LEU A 10 -21.90 51.64 -30.82
C LEU A 10 -22.05 50.11 -30.80
N ALA A 11 -21.56 49.38 -31.77
CA ALA A 11 -21.75 47.92 -31.87
C ALA A 11 -20.46 47.10 -31.59
N ARG A 12 -19.41 47.69 -31.06
CA ARG A 12 -18.08 46.99 -30.89
C ARG A 12 -17.62 46.76 -29.48
N ARG A 13 -18.42 46.93 -28.45
CA ARG A 13 -17.99 46.76 -27.07
C ARG A 13 -18.72 45.71 -26.24
N LEU A 14 -19.32 44.68 -26.86
CA LEU A 14 -19.96 43.58 -26.12
C LEU A 14 -19.47 42.19 -26.58
N ARG A 15 -18.16 42.06 -26.82
CA ARG A 15 -17.56 40.73 -27.09
C ARG A 15 -16.24 40.53 -26.35
N ALA A 16 -16.28 40.76 -25.07
CA ALA A 16 -15.12 40.39 -24.23
C ALA A 16 -15.65 39.97 -22.86
N GLY A 17 -15.67 38.69 -22.56
CA GLY A 17 -15.94 38.27 -21.19
C GLY A 17 -16.63 36.93 -21.02
N LEU A 18 -16.38 35.93 -21.86
CA LEU A 18 -16.69 34.57 -21.49
C LEU A 18 -15.39 33.75 -21.43
N LEU A 19 -14.54 34.08 -20.44
CA LEU A 19 -13.46 33.24 -20.01
C LEU A 19 -14.08 32.03 -19.29
N ALA A 20 -14.21 30.92 -20.03
CA ALA A 20 -14.54 29.64 -19.46
C ALA A 20 -13.44 29.22 -18.48
N PHE A 21 -13.71 29.36 -17.20
CA PHE A 21 -12.90 28.84 -16.12
C PHE A 21 -13.09 27.32 -16.10
N CYS A 22 -12.30 26.60 -16.93
CA CYS A 22 -12.17 25.15 -16.84
C CYS A 22 -11.43 24.83 -15.54
N VAL A 23 -12.19 24.57 -14.47
CA VAL A 23 -11.68 23.92 -13.28
C VAL A 23 -11.36 22.47 -13.69
N LEU A 24 -10.07 22.22 -13.96
CA LEU A 24 -9.57 20.84 -14.01
C LEU A 24 -9.67 20.30 -12.58
N ALA A 25 -10.75 19.58 -12.29
CA ALA A 25 -10.80 18.69 -11.15
C ALA A 25 -9.76 17.58 -11.41
N ALA A 26 -8.55 17.76 -10.87
CA ALA A 26 -7.57 16.69 -10.74
C ALA A 26 -8.17 15.66 -9.78
N THR A 27 -8.88 14.66 -10.33
CA THR A 27 -9.23 13.46 -9.59
C THR A 27 -7.93 12.74 -9.28
N CYS A 28 -7.40 12.94 -8.07
CA CYS A 28 -6.38 12.08 -7.50
C CYS A 28 -6.98 10.69 -7.27
N GLY A 29 -7.19 9.95 -8.34
CA GLY A 29 -7.41 8.52 -8.27
C GLY A 29 -6.09 7.89 -7.83
N SER A 30 -6.06 7.34 -6.62
CA SER A 30 -4.93 6.53 -6.17
C SER A 30 -4.81 5.33 -7.10
N ARG A 31 -3.93 5.45 -8.11
CA ARG A 31 -3.60 4.34 -8.99
C ARG A 31 -2.90 3.28 -8.14
N PRO A 32 -3.26 1.99 -8.23
CA PRO A 32 -2.51 0.95 -7.54
C PRO A 32 -1.04 1.06 -7.90
N ALA A 33 -0.17 0.99 -6.90
CA ALA A 33 1.26 1.01 -7.14
C ALA A 33 1.64 -0.18 -8.02
N ASP A 34 2.35 0.08 -9.12
CA ASP A 34 2.86 -0.96 -10.03
C ASP A 34 4.15 -1.57 -9.44
N VAL A 35 3.98 -2.24 -8.30
CA VAL A 35 5.05 -2.85 -7.51
C VAL A 35 4.79 -4.34 -7.32
N THR A 36 5.79 -5.12 -7.66
CA THR A 36 5.83 -6.56 -7.37
C THR A 36 6.26 -6.78 -5.94
N VAL A 37 5.57 -7.69 -5.24
CA VAL A 37 5.85 -8.05 -3.85
C VAL A 37 6.18 -9.52 -3.78
N ALA A 38 7.38 -9.86 -3.33
CA ALA A 38 7.78 -11.23 -3.03
C ALA A 38 7.89 -11.42 -1.51
N TRP A 39 7.58 -12.62 -1.02
CA TRP A 39 7.55 -12.97 0.39
C TRP A 39 8.45 -14.14 0.70
N THR A 40 9.11 -14.08 1.86
CA THR A 40 9.77 -15.22 2.49
C THR A 40 9.38 -15.25 3.96
N ILE A 41 9.01 -16.43 4.46
CA ILE A 41 8.60 -16.65 5.86
C ILE A 41 9.48 -17.75 6.45
N GLU A 42 10.06 -17.48 7.61
CA GLU A 42 10.93 -18.42 8.30
C GLU A 42 10.59 -18.47 9.81
N PRO A 43 10.36 -19.67 10.36
CA PRO A 43 10.26 -20.97 9.70
C PRO A 43 8.97 -21.12 8.87
N MET A 44 8.96 -22.07 7.95
CA MET A 44 7.76 -22.41 7.17
C MET A 44 7.43 -23.90 7.31
N PRO A 45 6.25 -24.29 7.80
CA PRO A 45 5.21 -23.43 8.35
C PRO A 45 5.61 -22.77 9.67
N PRO A 46 5.05 -21.59 9.99
CA PRO A 46 5.28 -20.94 11.27
C PRO A 46 4.74 -21.76 12.43
N ALA A 47 5.24 -21.51 13.65
CA ALA A 47 4.69 -22.08 14.88
C ALA A 47 4.12 -20.98 15.77
N ALA A 48 2.99 -21.25 16.40
CA ALA A 48 2.39 -20.38 17.39
C ALA A 48 3.35 -20.17 18.59
N ALA A 49 3.28 -19.00 19.19
CA ALA A 49 4.13 -18.57 20.29
C ALA A 49 5.66 -18.58 20.01
N ALA A 50 6.08 -18.88 18.78
CA ALA A 50 7.45 -18.73 18.31
C ALA A 50 7.61 -17.45 17.47
N THR A 51 8.83 -16.96 17.38
CA THR A 51 9.13 -15.82 16.50
C THR A 51 9.19 -16.30 15.04
N THR A 52 8.42 -15.65 14.19
CA THR A 52 8.43 -15.85 12.75
C THR A 52 9.04 -14.62 12.10
N THR A 53 10.03 -14.83 11.25
CA THR A 53 10.62 -13.77 10.43
C THR A 53 9.89 -13.71 9.10
N VAL A 54 9.35 -12.55 8.76
CA VAL A 54 8.70 -12.27 7.48
C VAL A 54 9.58 -11.30 6.72
N ARG A 55 10.04 -11.68 5.55
CA ARG A 55 10.76 -10.82 4.62
C ARG A 55 9.90 -10.51 3.42
N VAL A 56 9.84 -9.24 3.08
CA VAL A 56 9.12 -8.73 1.91
C VAL A 56 10.14 -8.06 1.01
N THR A 57 10.12 -8.38 -0.27
CA THR A 57 10.95 -7.70 -1.28
C THR A 57 10.04 -6.93 -2.22
N LEU A 58 10.32 -5.65 -2.38
CA LEU A 58 9.59 -4.76 -3.26
C LEU A 58 10.43 -4.44 -4.49
N ALA A 59 9.86 -4.60 -5.67
CA ALA A 59 10.44 -4.21 -6.93
C ALA A 59 9.40 -3.54 -7.83
N SER A 60 9.84 -2.59 -8.65
CA SER A 60 8.99 -2.05 -9.71
C SER A 60 8.63 -3.13 -10.73
N SER A 61 7.68 -2.86 -11.63
CA SER A 61 7.35 -3.74 -12.76
C SER A 61 8.55 -4.03 -13.67
N GLN A 62 9.59 -3.19 -13.62
CA GLN A 62 10.84 -3.37 -14.37
C GLN A 62 11.92 -4.12 -13.57
N GLY A 63 11.62 -4.59 -12.36
CA GLY A 63 12.56 -5.31 -11.50
C GLY A 63 13.49 -4.42 -10.69
N THR A 64 13.36 -3.09 -10.74
CA THR A 64 14.17 -2.18 -9.93
C THR A 64 13.75 -2.26 -8.46
N PRO A 65 14.67 -2.46 -7.50
CA PRO A 65 14.34 -2.48 -6.09
C PRO A 65 13.68 -1.17 -5.62
N VAL A 66 12.61 -1.28 -4.83
CA VAL A 66 11.93 -0.14 -4.22
C VAL A 66 12.41 0.01 -2.79
N THR A 67 13.14 1.07 -2.51
CA THR A 67 13.70 1.44 -1.19
C THR A 67 12.96 2.63 -0.61
N GLY A 68 13.04 2.85 0.70
CA GLY A 68 12.42 4.02 1.38
C GLY A 68 10.91 3.89 1.60
N ALA A 69 10.32 2.71 1.41
CA ALA A 69 8.91 2.49 1.74
C ALA A 69 8.70 2.39 3.25
N LYS A 70 7.62 2.97 3.74
CA LYS A 70 7.20 2.86 5.15
C LYS A 70 6.13 1.79 5.26
N LEU A 71 6.52 0.62 5.76
CA LEU A 71 5.66 -0.55 5.78
C LEU A 71 5.25 -0.95 7.19
N ARG A 72 4.11 -1.62 7.29
CA ARG A 72 3.57 -2.25 8.49
C ARG A 72 3.05 -3.63 8.11
N LEU A 73 3.22 -4.61 8.99
CA LEU A 73 2.68 -5.95 8.86
C LEU A 73 1.61 -6.19 9.91
N ASP A 74 0.42 -6.55 9.46
CA ASP A 74 -0.68 -7.00 10.30
C ASP A 74 -0.99 -8.46 9.97
N ALA A 75 -1.06 -9.31 10.99
CA ALA A 75 -1.46 -10.70 10.85
C ALA A 75 -2.85 -10.89 11.44
N HIS A 76 -3.77 -11.38 10.62
CA HIS A 76 -5.15 -11.65 10.97
C HIS A 76 -5.40 -13.15 10.99
N MET A 77 -6.01 -13.64 12.04
CA MET A 77 -6.48 -15.02 12.06
C MET A 77 -7.80 -15.13 11.28
N THR A 78 -8.00 -16.22 10.56
CA THR A 78 -9.22 -16.42 9.78
C THR A 78 -10.47 -16.67 10.65
N HIS A 79 -10.30 -16.88 11.95
CA HIS A 79 -11.42 -17.02 12.89
C HIS A 79 -11.96 -15.65 13.35
N PRO A 80 -13.28 -15.47 13.39
CA PRO A 80 -13.89 -14.24 13.85
C PRO A 80 -13.58 -13.93 15.34
N GLY A 81 -13.47 -12.64 15.66
CA GLY A 81 -13.33 -12.18 17.05
C GLY A 81 -11.89 -12.12 17.58
N MET A 82 -10.89 -12.43 16.76
CA MET A 82 -9.49 -12.31 17.14
C MET A 82 -8.92 -10.95 16.73
N ALA A 83 -8.22 -10.30 17.66
CA ALA A 83 -7.49 -9.07 17.35
C ALA A 83 -6.28 -9.39 16.45
N PRO A 84 -5.96 -8.55 15.47
CA PRO A 84 -4.78 -8.72 14.65
C PRO A 84 -3.50 -8.55 15.48
N VAL A 85 -2.46 -9.27 15.09
CA VAL A 85 -1.11 -9.07 15.61
C VAL A 85 -0.38 -8.13 14.65
N THR A 86 0.03 -6.98 15.16
CA THR A 86 0.76 -5.98 14.39
C THR A 86 2.25 -6.05 14.67
N SER A 87 3.08 -5.85 13.65
CA SER A 87 4.52 -5.75 13.79
C SER A 87 5.09 -4.65 12.90
N GLU A 88 6.12 -3.99 13.39
CA GLU A 88 6.90 -3.04 12.61
C GLU A 88 7.72 -3.76 11.55
N VAL A 89 7.95 -3.07 10.45
CA VAL A 89 8.76 -3.54 9.34
C VAL A 89 9.97 -2.63 9.20
N ILE A 90 11.16 -3.22 9.24
CA ILE A 90 12.43 -2.51 9.06
C ILE A 90 12.93 -2.70 7.62
N GLU A 91 13.47 -1.65 7.04
CA GLU A 91 14.11 -1.73 5.74
C GLU A 91 15.49 -2.34 5.85
N LEU A 92 15.81 -3.22 4.90
CA LEU A 92 17.13 -3.77 4.66
C LEU A 92 17.67 -3.20 3.33
N ALA A 93 18.81 -3.68 2.87
CA ALA A 93 19.37 -3.26 1.57
C ALA A 93 18.56 -3.85 0.39
N GLY A 94 18.59 -3.16 -0.76
CA GLY A 94 18.13 -3.70 -2.04
C GLY A 94 16.61 -3.91 -2.15
N GLY A 95 15.80 -3.05 -1.51
CA GLY A 95 14.32 -3.17 -1.57
C GLY A 95 13.76 -4.31 -0.72
N ALA A 96 14.58 -4.89 0.16
CA ALA A 96 14.14 -5.90 1.12
C ALA A 96 13.71 -5.24 2.43
N TYR A 97 12.65 -5.77 3.00
CA TYR A 97 12.05 -5.33 4.26
C TYR A 97 11.83 -6.55 5.15
N GLN A 98 12.00 -6.39 6.44
CA GLN A 98 11.88 -7.50 7.39
C GLN A 98 11.02 -7.11 8.59
N SER A 99 10.18 -8.05 9.01
CA SER A 99 9.42 -7.98 10.24
C SER A 99 9.64 -9.26 11.05
N ARG A 100 9.51 -9.15 12.36
CA ARG A 100 9.47 -10.29 13.28
C ARG A 100 8.14 -10.28 13.99
N ILE A 101 7.37 -11.33 13.78
CA ILE A 101 6.04 -11.44 14.34
C ILE A 101 5.90 -12.71 15.16
N ARG A 102 5.07 -12.66 16.21
CA ARG A 102 4.77 -13.81 17.04
C ARG A 102 3.27 -14.07 16.98
N LEU A 103 2.91 -15.14 16.32
CA LEU A 103 1.52 -15.55 16.18
C LEU A 103 1.03 -16.15 17.49
N SER A 104 -0.17 -15.78 17.91
CA SER A 104 -0.70 -16.16 19.23
C SER A 104 -1.23 -17.59 19.27
N MET A 105 -1.73 -18.10 18.15
CA MET A 105 -2.42 -19.40 18.07
C MET A 105 -2.10 -20.16 16.80
N PRO A 106 -2.23 -21.49 16.81
CA PRO A 106 -2.17 -22.32 15.60
C PRO A 106 -3.41 -22.10 14.73
N GLY A 107 -3.31 -22.39 13.44
CA GLY A 107 -4.40 -22.29 12.47
C GLY A 107 -4.00 -21.48 11.24
N ASP A 108 -5.00 -20.98 10.52
CA ASP A 108 -4.80 -20.25 9.28
C ASP A 108 -4.79 -18.73 9.54
N TRP A 109 -3.83 -18.06 8.94
CA TRP A 109 -3.61 -16.64 9.09
C TRP A 109 -3.52 -15.95 7.73
N VAL A 110 -3.84 -14.66 7.72
CA VAL A 110 -3.64 -13.76 6.58
C VAL A 110 -2.68 -12.67 7.01
N PHE A 111 -1.55 -12.56 6.34
CA PHE A 111 -0.61 -11.45 6.53
C PHE A 111 -0.94 -10.34 5.56
N VAL A 112 -1.08 -9.13 6.07
CA VAL A 112 -1.38 -7.93 5.29
C VAL A 112 -0.23 -6.96 5.48
N VAL A 113 0.50 -6.67 4.40
CA VAL A 113 1.47 -5.56 4.38
C VAL A 113 0.76 -4.34 3.85
N THR A 114 0.79 -3.29 4.62
CA THR A 114 0.31 -1.96 4.23
C THR A 114 1.43 -0.95 4.36
N GLY A 115 1.36 0.12 3.58
CA GLY A 115 2.33 1.19 3.74
C GLY A 115 2.27 2.23 2.63
N GLU A 116 3.26 3.13 2.69
CA GLU A 116 3.47 4.20 1.74
C GLU A 116 4.80 4.01 1.02
N LEU A 117 4.77 4.07 -0.29
CA LEU A 117 5.94 4.00 -1.15
C LEU A 117 6.62 5.37 -1.24
N PRO A 118 7.90 5.45 -1.66
CA PRO A 118 8.62 6.73 -1.75
C PRO A 118 8.00 7.73 -2.74
N ASP A 119 7.20 7.27 -3.66
CA ASP A 119 6.43 8.10 -4.62
C ASP A 119 5.07 8.58 -4.08
N GLY A 120 4.75 8.26 -2.81
CA GLY A 120 3.49 8.62 -2.15
C GLY A 120 2.32 7.68 -2.44
N HIS A 121 2.51 6.65 -3.25
CA HIS A 121 1.47 5.65 -3.48
C HIS A 121 1.31 4.72 -2.28
N ARG A 122 0.08 4.27 -2.05
CA ARG A 122 -0.22 3.29 -1.00
C ARG A 122 -0.07 1.87 -1.53
N LEU A 123 0.57 1.03 -0.72
CA LEU A 123 0.69 -0.41 -0.93
C LEU A 123 -0.24 -1.14 0.04
N THR A 124 -0.97 -2.13 -0.47
CA THR A 124 -1.68 -3.13 0.35
C THR A 124 -1.54 -4.47 -0.36
N LYS A 125 -0.96 -5.44 0.31
CA LYS A 125 -0.79 -6.81 -0.20
C LYS A 125 -1.08 -7.82 0.88
N GLU A 126 -1.76 -8.89 0.49
CA GLU A 126 -2.16 -9.99 1.36
C GLU A 126 -1.44 -11.27 0.98
N LEU A 127 -1.12 -12.08 1.99
CA LEU A 127 -0.56 -13.41 1.84
C LEU A 127 -1.28 -14.39 2.76
N GLN A 128 -1.81 -15.46 2.22
CA GLN A 128 -2.37 -16.56 3.00
C GLN A 128 -1.24 -17.37 3.62
N VAL A 129 -1.30 -17.60 4.92
CA VAL A 129 -0.34 -18.38 5.69
C VAL A 129 -1.08 -19.52 6.38
N PRO A 130 -1.32 -20.62 5.67
CA PRO A 130 -2.04 -21.76 6.21
C PRO A 130 -1.19 -22.55 7.20
N ALA A 131 -1.88 -23.28 8.08
CA ALA A 131 -1.32 -24.33 8.93
C ALA A 131 -0.19 -23.84 9.87
N VAL A 132 -0.36 -22.67 10.50
CA VAL A 132 0.49 -22.32 11.66
C VAL A 132 0.39 -23.42 12.69
N ARG A 133 1.51 -24.05 13.04
CA ARG A 133 1.54 -25.21 13.92
C ARG A 133 1.41 -24.77 15.41
N SER A 134 0.94 -25.70 16.23
CA SER A 134 1.05 -25.54 17.68
C SER A 134 2.53 -25.41 18.09
N ALA A 135 2.80 -24.68 19.16
CA ALA A 135 4.13 -24.71 19.75
C ALA A 135 4.47 -26.15 20.14
N GLU A 136 5.65 -26.63 19.75
CA GLU A 136 6.14 -27.91 20.25
C GLU A 136 6.41 -27.72 21.75
N THR A 137 5.70 -28.48 22.57
CA THR A 137 6.08 -28.63 23.98
C THR A 137 7.40 -29.39 24.00
N PRO A 138 8.49 -28.87 24.58
CA PRO A 138 9.71 -29.64 24.75
C PRO A 138 9.33 -30.95 25.42
N GLY A 139 9.47 -32.07 24.72
CA GLY A 139 9.17 -33.37 25.27
C GLY A 139 9.99 -33.57 26.50
N THR A 140 9.31 -33.77 27.65
CA THR A 140 9.96 -34.27 28.88
C THR A 140 10.44 -35.66 28.55
N GLY A 141 11.68 -35.77 28.06
CA GLY A 141 12.33 -37.08 27.89
C GLY A 141 12.35 -37.76 29.27
N ARG A 142 11.69 -38.91 29.31
CA ARG A 142 11.85 -39.91 30.38
C ARG A 142 13.08 -40.72 30.12
#